data_46be0a1d91c1f3a8099ba6cf63edfdc0
#
_entry.id   46be0a1d91c1f3a8099ba6cf63edfdc0
#
_cell.length_a   1.000
_cell.length_b   1.000
_cell.length_c   1.000
_cell.angle_alpha   90.00
_cell.angle_beta   90.00
_cell.angle_gamma   90.00
#
_symmetry.space_group_name_H-M   'P 1'
#
loop_
_entity.id
_entity.type
_entity.pdbx_description
1 polymer ?
#
loop_
_entity_poly.entity_id
_entity_poly.type
_entity_poly.pdbx_seq_one_letter_code
_entity_poly.pdbx_strand_id
1 'polypeptide(L)'
;MLTSQVSKLGRSGVRFISAIGRATIMLFHALAGKPAPRKHFPLLVQQLYVVGVQSVAIILVSGLFIGMVLSLQGYNVLKDFGAEQSLGPLVSLSLLRELGPVVTALLFAGRAGSALTAEIGLMKATEQLSSLEMMAVDPLRRVVAPRFWAGVISMPLLAFMFSLVGIFGGKLVGVDWLGVDEGGFWSAMQASVDWQDDIMQGAIKSLIFALVVTWIALFNGYDAKPTSAGISQATTRTVVHSSLAVLGLDFILTAVMFG
;
A
#
# COMPACT_ATOMS: atom_id res chain seq x y z
N MET A 1 -8.36 -24.00 -34.99
CA MET A 1 -7.75 -22.77 -34.45
C MET A 1 -8.48 -22.23 -33.23
N LEU A 2 -9.82 -22.15 -33.23
CA LEU A 2 -10.66 -21.73 -32.09
C LEU A 2 -10.50 -22.62 -30.84
N THR A 3 -10.49 -23.93 -30.99
CA THR A 3 -10.34 -24.90 -29.87
C THR A 3 -9.01 -24.75 -29.12
N SER A 4 -7.91 -24.42 -29.82
CA SER A 4 -6.60 -24.19 -29.20
C SER A 4 -6.54 -22.85 -28.44
N GLN A 5 -7.26 -21.85 -28.89
CA GLN A 5 -7.40 -20.56 -28.21
C GLN A 5 -8.22 -20.71 -26.92
N VAL A 6 -9.38 -21.37 -26.97
CA VAL A 6 -10.23 -21.66 -25.81
C VAL A 6 -9.49 -22.52 -24.78
N SER A 7 -8.75 -23.55 -25.23
CA SER A 7 -7.92 -24.37 -24.33
C SER A 7 -6.77 -23.56 -23.64
N LYS A 8 -6.18 -22.58 -24.33
CA LYS A 8 -5.18 -21.68 -23.72
C LYS A 8 -5.81 -20.76 -22.69
N LEU A 9 -7.00 -20.19 -22.97
CA LEU A 9 -7.74 -19.37 -22.01
C LEU A 9 -8.12 -20.18 -20.78
N GLY A 10 -8.68 -21.37 -20.94
CA GLY A 10 -9.04 -22.24 -19.83
C GLY A 10 -7.84 -22.61 -18.95
N ARG A 11 -6.70 -22.96 -19.55
CA ARG A 11 -5.46 -23.23 -18.81
C ARG A 11 -4.91 -22.00 -18.08
N SER A 12 -5.09 -20.79 -18.62
CA SER A 12 -4.71 -19.56 -17.93
C SER A 12 -5.61 -19.26 -16.74
N GLY A 13 -6.93 -19.48 -16.89
CA GLY A 13 -7.89 -19.35 -15.80
C GLY A 13 -7.62 -20.33 -14.64
N VAL A 14 -7.40 -21.61 -14.96
CA VAL A 14 -7.07 -22.62 -13.95
C VAL A 14 -5.74 -22.29 -13.23
N ARG A 15 -4.73 -21.83 -13.97
CA ARG A 15 -3.45 -21.39 -13.35
C ARG A 15 -3.63 -20.19 -12.43
N PHE A 16 -4.47 -19.23 -12.81
CA PHE A 16 -4.77 -18.06 -11.98
C PHE A 16 -5.47 -18.47 -10.68
N ILE A 17 -6.52 -19.27 -10.75
CA ILE A 17 -7.24 -19.77 -9.57
C ILE A 17 -6.32 -20.62 -8.68
N SER A 18 -5.50 -21.50 -9.27
CA SER A 18 -4.54 -22.30 -8.48
C SER A 18 -3.46 -21.43 -7.82
N ALA A 19 -3.04 -20.33 -8.45
CA ALA A 19 -2.09 -19.39 -7.86
C ALA A 19 -2.70 -18.67 -6.65
N ILE A 20 -3.95 -18.21 -6.76
CA ILE A 20 -4.68 -17.61 -5.62
C ILE A 20 -4.83 -18.63 -4.48
N GLY A 21 -5.21 -19.88 -4.79
CA GLY A 21 -5.32 -20.93 -3.77
C GLY A 21 -4.00 -21.18 -3.03
N ARG A 22 -2.88 -21.32 -3.76
CA ARG A 22 -1.54 -21.46 -3.14
C ARG A 22 -1.16 -20.24 -2.29
N ALA A 23 -1.45 -19.03 -2.78
CA ALA A 23 -1.17 -17.80 -2.07
C ALA A 23 -1.95 -17.72 -0.75
N THR A 24 -3.24 -18.09 -0.77
CA THR A 24 -4.09 -18.12 0.43
C THR A 24 -3.62 -19.17 1.43
N ILE A 25 -3.29 -20.39 0.97
CA ILE A 25 -2.77 -21.46 1.83
C ILE A 25 -1.43 -21.05 2.45
N MET A 26 -0.53 -20.45 1.67
CA MET A 26 0.74 -19.92 2.17
C MET A 26 0.54 -18.89 3.29
N LEU A 27 -0.35 -17.93 3.08
CA LEU A 27 -0.66 -16.90 4.08
C LEU A 27 -1.29 -17.51 5.33
N PHE A 28 -2.26 -18.41 5.15
CA PHE A 28 -2.90 -19.09 6.28
C PHE A 28 -1.89 -19.88 7.13
N HIS A 29 -1.01 -20.64 6.50
CA HIS A 29 0.05 -21.37 7.21
C HIS A 29 1.03 -20.41 7.91
N ALA A 30 1.38 -19.28 7.28
CA ALA A 30 2.25 -18.29 7.89
C ALA A 30 1.65 -17.69 9.17
N LEU A 31 0.31 -17.47 9.18
CA LEU A 31 -0.39 -16.78 10.27
C LEU A 31 -1.00 -17.73 11.32
N ALA A 32 -1.38 -18.96 10.95
CA ALA A 32 -2.08 -19.93 11.81
C ALA A 32 -1.19 -20.59 12.87
N GLY A 33 0.11 -20.25 12.95
CA GLY A 33 1.02 -20.81 13.95
C GLY A 33 0.84 -20.18 15.33
N LYS A 34 1.19 -20.95 16.40
CA LYS A 34 1.24 -20.41 17.76
C LYS A 34 2.18 -19.20 17.79
N PRO A 35 1.70 -18.02 18.18
CA PRO A 35 2.55 -16.85 18.26
C PRO A 35 3.61 -17.07 19.34
N ALA A 36 4.89 -16.93 18.96
CA ALA A 36 6.00 -16.87 19.90
C ALA A 36 6.50 -15.43 20.01
N PRO A 37 5.77 -14.52 20.71
CA PRO A 37 5.98 -13.08 20.62
C PRO A 37 7.41 -12.68 20.99
N ARG A 38 8.00 -13.29 22.00
CA ARG A 38 9.37 -12.96 22.42
C ARG A 38 10.44 -13.28 21.37
N LYS A 39 10.23 -14.33 20.53
CA LYS A 39 11.20 -14.73 19.48
C LYS A 39 10.99 -13.97 18.17
N HIS A 40 9.75 -13.57 17.86
CA HIS A 40 9.42 -12.93 16.59
C HIS A 40 9.41 -11.41 16.67
N PHE A 41 9.32 -10.82 17.87
CA PHE A 41 9.28 -9.36 18.06
C PHE A 41 10.53 -8.64 17.52
N PRO A 42 11.77 -9.08 17.78
CA PRO A 42 12.94 -8.42 17.20
C PRO A 42 12.96 -8.46 15.67
N LEU A 43 12.47 -9.57 15.08
CA LEU A 43 12.36 -9.70 13.62
C LEU A 43 11.30 -8.75 13.05
N LEU A 44 10.16 -8.62 13.74
CA LEU A 44 9.12 -7.67 13.36
C LEU A 44 9.65 -6.23 13.38
N VAL A 45 10.34 -5.82 14.43
CA VAL A 45 10.93 -4.47 14.55
C VAL A 45 11.94 -4.22 13.44
N GLN A 46 12.80 -5.18 13.14
CA GLN A 46 13.74 -5.08 12.02
C GLN A 46 13.00 -4.91 10.68
N GLN A 47 11.94 -5.67 10.46
CA GLN A 47 11.14 -5.55 9.23
C GLN A 47 10.34 -4.25 9.18
N LEU A 48 9.82 -3.74 10.30
CA LEU A 48 9.21 -2.41 10.38
C LEU A 48 10.18 -1.30 9.98
N TYR A 49 11.45 -1.43 10.37
CA TYR A 49 12.48 -0.49 9.94
C TYR A 49 12.69 -0.52 8.42
N VAL A 50 12.88 -1.72 7.85
CA VAL A 50 13.14 -1.90 6.42
C VAL A 50 11.95 -1.51 5.54
N VAL A 51 10.75 -1.93 5.92
CA VAL A 51 9.52 -1.72 5.13
C VAL A 51 8.91 -0.35 5.40
N GLY A 52 8.87 0.07 6.67
CA GLY A 52 8.26 1.33 7.11
C GLY A 52 9.22 2.50 7.01
N VAL A 53 10.22 2.54 7.91
CA VAL A 53 11.08 3.73 8.09
C VAL A 53 11.80 4.12 6.80
N GLN A 54 12.35 3.16 6.09
CA GLN A 54 13.03 3.45 4.81
C GLN A 54 12.07 3.90 3.69
N SER A 55 10.74 3.76 3.85
CA SER A 55 9.75 4.29 2.91
C SER A 55 9.30 5.72 3.26
N VAL A 56 9.58 6.20 4.47
CA VAL A 56 9.10 7.51 4.96
C VAL A 56 9.50 8.65 4.01
N ALA A 57 10.75 8.70 3.59
CA ALA A 57 11.25 9.83 2.78
C ALA A 57 10.45 10.00 1.48
N ILE A 58 10.25 8.92 0.72
CA ILE A 58 9.49 8.98 -0.54
C ILE A 58 8.01 9.34 -0.30
N ILE A 59 7.42 8.85 0.79
CA ILE A 59 6.03 9.12 1.17
C ILE A 59 5.84 10.60 1.54
N LEU A 60 6.71 11.16 2.37
CA LEU A 60 6.63 12.57 2.79
C LEU A 60 6.81 13.53 1.62
N VAL A 61 7.84 13.30 0.80
CA VAL A 61 8.11 14.14 -0.37
C VAL A 61 6.97 14.07 -1.38
N SER A 62 6.46 12.89 -1.66
CA SER A 62 5.33 12.71 -2.58
C SER A 62 4.05 13.33 -2.02
N GLY A 63 3.77 13.16 -0.73
CA GLY A 63 2.61 13.77 -0.07
C GLY A 63 2.65 15.29 -0.16
N LEU A 64 3.80 15.88 0.15
CA LEU A 64 4.00 17.33 0.06
C LEU A 64 3.67 17.86 -1.35
N PHE A 65 4.29 17.29 -2.38
CA PHE A 65 4.08 17.77 -3.76
C PHE A 65 2.65 17.52 -4.26
N ILE A 66 2.05 16.40 -3.92
CA ILE A 66 0.66 16.11 -4.31
C ILE A 66 -0.30 17.08 -3.62
N GLY A 67 -0.09 17.37 -2.34
CA GLY A 67 -0.86 18.38 -1.63
C GLY A 67 -0.73 19.79 -2.24
N MET A 68 0.49 20.18 -2.60
CA MET A 68 0.75 21.45 -3.30
C MET A 68 0.01 21.54 -4.65
N VAL A 69 0.09 20.49 -5.47
CA VAL A 69 -0.58 20.43 -6.78
C VAL A 69 -2.10 20.43 -6.61
N LEU A 70 -2.63 19.65 -5.65
CA LEU A 70 -4.06 19.59 -5.38
C LEU A 70 -4.61 20.95 -4.94
N SER A 71 -3.87 21.67 -4.10
CA SER A 71 -4.24 23.01 -3.66
C SER A 71 -4.20 24.01 -4.82
N LEU A 72 -3.17 23.96 -5.66
CA LEU A 72 -3.07 24.86 -6.83
C LEU A 72 -4.22 24.64 -7.81
N GLN A 73 -4.53 23.38 -8.14
CA GLN A 73 -5.62 23.07 -9.07
C GLN A 73 -6.99 23.34 -8.42
N GLY A 74 -7.16 22.97 -7.14
CA GLY A 74 -8.38 23.22 -6.41
C GLY A 74 -8.70 24.71 -6.30
N TYR A 75 -7.71 25.54 -6.00
CA TYR A 75 -7.88 27.00 -5.98
C TYR A 75 -8.33 27.57 -7.31
N ASN A 76 -7.70 27.17 -8.42
CA ASN A 76 -8.08 27.66 -9.74
C ASN A 76 -9.53 27.33 -10.08
N VAL A 77 -9.99 26.12 -9.75
CA VAL A 77 -11.40 25.74 -9.96
C VAL A 77 -12.34 26.48 -9.02
N LEU A 78 -12.03 26.57 -7.73
CA LEU A 78 -12.89 27.21 -6.74
C LEU A 78 -13.00 28.71 -6.94
N LYS A 79 -11.95 29.36 -7.43
CA LYS A 79 -11.92 30.79 -7.74
C LYS A 79 -12.97 31.19 -8.79
N ASP A 80 -13.19 30.37 -9.82
CA ASP A 80 -14.17 30.61 -10.87
C ASP A 80 -15.61 30.59 -10.32
N PHE A 81 -15.83 29.98 -9.17
CA PHE A 81 -17.12 29.92 -8.47
C PHE A 81 -17.18 30.85 -7.23
N GLY A 82 -16.14 31.61 -6.92
CA GLY A 82 -16.08 32.47 -5.74
C GLY A 82 -16.08 31.68 -4.42
N ALA A 83 -15.58 30.46 -4.44
CA ALA A 83 -15.63 29.50 -3.30
C ALA A 83 -14.24 29.15 -2.76
N GLU A 84 -13.28 30.07 -2.79
CA GLU A 84 -11.89 29.84 -2.38
C GLU A 84 -11.76 29.36 -0.92
N GLN A 85 -12.70 29.75 -0.06
CA GLN A 85 -12.75 29.30 1.35
C GLN A 85 -12.97 27.78 1.49
N SER A 86 -13.51 27.12 0.46
CA SER A 86 -13.69 25.66 0.44
C SER A 86 -12.43 24.89 0.07
N LEU A 87 -11.29 25.56 -0.11
CA LEU A 87 -10.03 24.91 -0.46
C LEU A 87 -9.52 23.96 0.63
N GLY A 88 -9.61 24.35 1.91
CA GLY A 88 -9.23 23.52 3.05
C GLY A 88 -9.96 22.16 3.08
N PRO A 89 -11.31 22.17 3.07
CA PRO A 89 -12.11 20.95 2.93
C PRO A 89 -11.75 20.10 1.71
N LEU A 90 -11.63 20.71 0.53
CA LEU A 90 -11.31 20.00 -0.70
C LEU A 90 -9.98 19.25 -0.59
N VAL A 91 -8.92 19.91 -0.11
CA VAL A 91 -7.59 19.31 0.03
C VAL A 91 -7.60 18.20 1.09
N SER A 92 -8.17 18.46 2.27
CA SER A 92 -8.16 17.50 3.37
C SER A 92 -8.99 16.25 3.08
N LEU A 93 -10.22 16.40 2.59
CA LEU A 93 -11.09 15.27 2.28
C LEU A 93 -10.53 14.43 1.13
N SER A 94 -10.01 15.05 0.06
CA SER A 94 -9.38 14.34 -1.03
C SER A 94 -8.17 13.52 -0.58
N LEU A 95 -7.33 14.06 0.31
CA LEU A 95 -6.17 13.38 0.84
C LEU A 95 -6.53 12.28 1.83
N LEU A 96 -7.46 12.52 2.74
CA LEU A 96 -7.81 11.55 3.78
C LEU A 96 -8.60 10.36 3.23
N ARG A 97 -9.60 10.63 2.37
CA ARG A 97 -10.52 9.60 1.87
C ARG A 97 -9.93 8.76 0.72
N GLU A 98 -9.17 9.39 -0.19
CA GLU A 98 -8.80 8.77 -1.46
C GLU A 98 -7.28 8.78 -1.71
N LEU A 99 -6.70 9.95 -1.94
CA LEU A 99 -5.32 10.05 -2.41
C LEU A 99 -4.30 9.51 -1.40
N GLY A 100 -4.51 9.76 -0.11
CA GLY A 100 -3.62 9.27 0.94
C GLY A 100 -3.46 7.75 0.91
N PRO A 101 -4.54 6.98 1.10
CA PRO A 101 -4.49 5.52 1.03
C PRO A 101 -3.99 4.98 -0.31
N VAL A 102 -4.53 5.47 -1.44
CA VAL A 102 -4.22 4.93 -2.78
C VAL A 102 -2.79 5.21 -3.19
N VAL A 103 -2.36 6.49 -3.13
CA VAL A 103 -1.00 6.85 -3.57
C VAL A 103 0.05 6.21 -2.68
N THR A 104 -0.18 6.19 -1.36
CA THR A 104 0.71 5.48 -0.45
C THR A 104 0.80 4.00 -0.79
N ALA A 105 -0.31 3.33 -1.11
CA ALA A 105 -0.32 1.93 -1.49
C ALA A 105 0.48 1.67 -2.78
N LEU A 106 0.36 2.54 -3.79
CA LEU A 106 1.11 2.43 -5.04
C LEU A 106 2.62 2.63 -4.82
N LEU A 107 3.01 3.66 -4.05
CA LEU A 107 4.41 3.92 -3.71
C LEU A 107 5.00 2.79 -2.84
N PHE A 108 4.21 2.29 -1.89
CA PHE A 108 4.58 1.16 -1.05
C PHE A 108 4.78 -0.11 -1.87
N ALA A 109 3.88 -0.42 -2.81
CA ALA A 109 4.02 -1.55 -3.72
C ALA A 109 5.30 -1.44 -4.58
N GLY A 110 5.57 -0.24 -5.09
CA GLY A 110 6.76 0.03 -5.91
C GLY A 110 8.07 -0.10 -5.15
N ARG A 111 8.14 0.39 -3.91
CA ARG A 111 9.38 0.39 -3.11
C ARG A 111 9.46 -0.81 -2.16
N ALA A 112 8.55 -0.90 -1.19
CA ALA A 112 8.60 -1.94 -0.16
C ALA A 112 8.15 -3.31 -0.71
N GLY A 113 7.09 -3.34 -1.52
CA GLY A 113 6.58 -4.57 -2.13
C GLY A 113 7.62 -5.22 -3.05
N SER A 114 8.26 -4.45 -3.92
CA SER A 114 9.34 -4.96 -4.78
C SER A 114 10.55 -5.45 -3.99
N ALA A 115 10.95 -4.71 -2.93
CA ALA A 115 12.05 -5.11 -2.06
C ALA A 115 11.76 -6.43 -1.32
N LEU A 116 10.58 -6.59 -0.74
CA LEU A 116 10.15 -7.83 -0.07
C LEU A 116 10.16 -9.02 -1.05
N THR A 117 9.65 -8.80 -2.27
CA THR A 117 9.66 -9.84 -3.32
C THR A 117 11.07 -10.25 -3.70
N ALA A 118 11.96 -9.28 -3.90
CA ALA A 118 13.35 -9.52 -4.27
C ALA A 118 14.11 -10.25 -3.14
N GLU A 119 13.92 -9.83 -1.90
CA GLU A 119 14.57 -10.41 -0.73
C GLU A 119 14.19 -11.89 -0.54
N ILE A 120 12.89 -12.22 -0.58
CA ILE A 120 12.42 -13.61 -0.46
C ILE A 120 12.88 -14.43 -1.67
N GLY A 121 12.79 -13.89 -2.87
CA GLY A 121 13.27 -14.56 -4.08
C GLY A 121 14.78 -14.84 -4.03
N LEU A 122 15.57 -13.93 -3.47
CA LEU A 122 17.00 -14.11 -3.25
C LEU A 122 17.29 -15.19 -2.19
N MET A 123 16.58 -15.16 -1.06
CA MET A 123 16.69 -16.20 -0.03
C MET A 123 16.39 -17.59 -0.60
N LYS A 124 15.44 -17.69 -1.53
CA LYS A 124 15.15 -18.94 -2.24
C LYS A 124 16.27 -19.33 -3.19
N ALA A 125 16.79 -18.38 -3.97
CA ALA A 125 17.85 -18.64 -4.95
C ALA A 125 19.20 -19.06 -4.29
N THR A 126 19.44 -18.61 -3.07
CA THR A 126 20.62 -18.95 -2.25
C THR A 126 20.38 -20.11 -1.28
N GLU A 127 19.27 -20.85 -1.47
CA GLU A 127 18.90 -22.03 -0.67
C GLU A 127 18.71 -21.77 0.85
N GLN A 128 18.60 -20.49 1.26
CA GLN A 128 18.39 -20.15 2.68
C GLN A 128 17.06 -20.68 3.21
N LEU A 129 16.01 -20.69 2.38
CA LEU A 129 14.69 -21.23 2.79
C LEU A 129 14.78 -22.76 3.00
N SER A 130 15.44 -23.49 2.11
CA SER A 130 15.65 -24.93 2.23
C SER A 130 16.55 -25.28 3.42
N SER A 131 17.56 -24.45 3.71
CA SER A 131 18.41 -24.61 4.89
C SER A 131 17.62 -24.47 6.20
N LEU A 132 16.64 -23.58 6.27
CA LEU A 132 15.74 -23.46 7.42
C LEU A 132 14.88 -24.73 7.59
N GLU A 133 14.35 -25.28 6.49
CA GLU A 133 13.58 -26.53 6.51
C GLU A 133 14.42 -27.72 7.02
N MET A 134 15.67 -27.84 6.56
CA MET A 134 16.59 -28.87 7.05
C MET A 134 16.89 -28.74 8.55
N MET A 135 16.84 -27.52 9.10
CA MET A 135 16.96 -27.28 10.54
C MET A 135 15.63 -27.43 11.29
N ALA A 136 14.59 -27.99 10.68
CA ALA A 136 13.23 -28.10 11.22
C ALA A 136 12.59 -26.76 11.63
N VAL A 137 12.99 -25.66 10.97
CA VAL A 137 12.43 -24.34 11.16
C VAL A 137 11.50 -24.02 9.98
N ASP A 138 10.22 -23.75 10.26
CA ASP A 138 9.24 -23.39 9.24
C ASP A 138 9.58 -22.00 8.64
N PRO A 139 9.96 -21.92 7.33
CA PRO A 139 10.32 -20.66 6.70
C PRO A 139 9.14 -19.72 6.57
N LEU A 140 7.90 -20.21 6.45
CA LEU A 140 6.72 -19.36 6.35
C LEU A 140 6.51 -18.56 7.65
N ARG A 141 6.70 -19.19 8.79
CA ARG A 141 6.57 -18.55 10.12
C ARG A 141 7.76 -17.67 10.47
N ARG A 142 8.96 -18.06 10.05
CA ARG A 142 10.19 -17.35 10.39
C ARG A 142 10.46 -16.15 9.48
N VAL A 143 10.11 -16.27 8.20
CA VAL A 143 10.45 -15.27 7.15
C VAL A 143 9.23 -14.50 6.71
N VAL A 144 8.13 -15.18 6.36
CA VAL A 144 6.95 -14.56 5.75
C VAL A 144 6.10 -13.82 6.78
N ALA A 145 5.79 -14.44 7.91
CA ALA A 145 4.88 -13.84 8.90
C ALA A 145 5.37 -12.49 9.49
N PRO A 146 6.63 -12.31 9.91
CA PRO A 146 7.10 -11.01 10.40
C PRO A 146 7.04 -9.91 9.34
N ARG A 147 7.35 -10.25 8.08
CA ARG A 147 7.28 -9.31 6.94
C ARG A 147 5.85 -8.90 6.62
N PHE A 148 4.92 -9.86 6.71
CA PHE A 148 3.50 -9.59 6.51
C PHE A 148 2.98 -8.57 7.53
N TRP A 149 3.20 -8.82 8.80
CA TRP A 149 2.75 -7.90 9.85
C TRP A 149 3.46 -6.54 9.80
N ALA A 150 4.75 -6.52 9.44
CA ALA A 150 5.45 -5.27 9.24
C ALA A 150 4.82 -4.42 8.14
N GLY A 151 4.46 -5.02 7.00
CA GLY A 151 3.77 -4.31 5.91
C GLY A 151 2.38 -3.82 6.31
N VAL A 152 1.61 -4.68 6.98
CA VAL A 152 0.24 -4.36 7.44
C VAL A 152 0.22 -3.20 8.45
N ILE A 153 1.22 -3.12 9.33
CA ILE A 153 1.32 -2.03 10.31
C ILE A 153 1.90 -0.75 9.68
N SER A 154 2.94 -0.89 8.85
CA SER A 154 3.65 0.28 8.30
C SER A 154 2.80 1.08 7.32
N MET A 155 2.05 0.43 6.45
CA MET A 155 1.36 1.11 5.36
C MET A 155 0.26 2.07 5.82
N PRO A 156 -0.64 1.74 6.77
CA PRO A 156 -1.61 2.70 7.29
C PRO A 156 -0.94 3.91 7.96
N LEU A 157 0.14 3.69 8.71
CA LEU A 157 0.90 4.79 9.33
C LEU A 157 1.50 5.70 8.27
N LEU A 158 2.07 5.14 7.20
CA LEU A 158 2.60 5.90 6.08
C LEU A 158 1.51 6.67 5.34
N ALA A 159 0.29 6.11 5.20
CA ALA A 159 -0.84 6.80 4.59
C ALA A 159 -1.29 8.03 5.40
N PHE A 160 -1.34 7.91 6.73
CA PHE A 160 -1.60 9.07 7.59
C PHE A 160 -0.50 10.13 7.49
N MET A 161 0.78 9.72 7.49
CA MET A 161 1.90 10.66 7.33
C MET A 161 1.83 11.37 5.97
N PHE A 162 1.48 10.65 4.90
CA PHE A 162 1.26 11.22 3.57
C PHE A 162 0.17 12.29 3.58
N SER A 163 -0.99 11.99 4.17
CA SER A 163 -2.12 12.91 4.23
C SER A 163 -1.81 14.15 5.06
N LEU A 164 -1.16 13.99 6.23
CA LEU A 164 -0.76 15.12 7.07
C LEU A 164 0.21 16.06 6.35
N VAL A 165 1.25 15.51 5.72
CA VAL A 165 2.23 16.32 4.98
C VAL A 165 1.62 16.90 3.71
N GLY A 166 0.69 16.19 3.07
CA GLY A 166 -0.07 16.68 1.93
C GLY A 166 -0.96 17.87 2.28
N ILE A 167 -1.66 17.84 3.41
CA ILE A 167 -2.44 18.99 3.91
C ILE A 167 -1.52 20.19 4.17
N PHE A 168 -0.35 19.95 4.77
CA PHE A 168 0.64 21.00 4.97
C PHE A 168 1.15 21.58 3.64
N GLY A 169 1.42 20.72 2.64
CA GLY A 169 1.75 21.15 1.28
C GLY A 169 0.64 21.98 0.64
N GLY A 170 -0.62 21.57 0.86
CA GLY A 170 -1.80 22.33 0.44
C GLY A 170 -1.88 23.72 1.08
N LYS A 171 -1.58 23.83 2.38
CA LYS A 171 -1.49 25.10 3.10
C LYS A 171 -0.41 26.01 2.53
N LEU A 172 0.78 25.48 2.26
CA LEU A 172 1.89 26.26 1.70
C LEU A 172 1.51 26.94 0.37
N VAL A 173 0.77 26.27 -0.50
CA VAL A 173 0.35 26.86 -1.75
C VAL A 173 -0.93 27.67 -1.59
N GLY A 174 -1.97 27.16 -0.95
CA GLY A 174 -3.26 27.82 -0.83
C GLY A 174 -3.21 29.08 0.00
N VAL A 175 -2.59 29.03 1.16
CA VAL A 175 -2.53 30.15 2.10
C VAL A 175 -1.33 31.03 1.81
N ASP A 176 -0.10 30.48 1.87
CA ASP A 176 1.10 31.29 1.87
C ASP A 176 1.44 31.86 0.47
N TRP A 177 1.04 31.18 -0.60
CA TRP A 177 1.34 31.60 -1.96
C TRP A 177 0.14 32.25 -2.67
N LEU A 178 -1.07 31.68 -2.57
CA LEU A 178 -2.26 32.16 -3.27
C LEU A 178 -3.11 33.12 -2.45
N GLY A 179 -2.79 33.29 -1.15
CA GLY A 179 -3.41 34.31 -0.28
C GLY A 179 -4.81 33.95 0.24
N VAL A 180 -5.17 32.69 0.28
CA VAL A 180 -6.40 32.25 0.96
C VAL A 180 -6.28 32.54 2.46
N ASP A 181 -7.37 33.00 3.08
CA ASP A 181 -7.36 33.29 4.51
C ASP A 181 -7.00 32.05 5.35
N GLU A 182 -5.96 32.18 6.17
CA GLU A 182 -5.45 31.06 6.98
C GLU A 182 -6.48 30.57 7.99
N GLY A 183 -7.17 31.51 8.66
CA GLY A 183 -8.21 31.18 9.63
C GLY A 183 -9.38 30.46 8.98
N GLY A 184 -9.81 30.93 7.82
CA GLY A 184 -10.86 30.30 6.99
C GLY A 184 -10.47 28.92 6.51
N PHE A 185 -9.23 28.74 6.04
CA PHE A 185 -8.71 27.44 5.58
C PHE A 185 -8.80 26.36 6.68
N TRP A 186 -8.27 26.66 7.87
CA TRP A 186 -8.26 25.70 8.98
C TRP A 186 -9.64 25.49 9.60
N SER A 187 -10.45 26.56 9.78
CA SER A 187 -11.78 26.42 10.38
C SER A 187 -12.75 25.65 9.46
N ALA A 188 -12.73 25.94 8.16
CA ALA A 188 -13.54 25.20 7.18
C ALA A 188 -13.12 23.72 7.09
N MET A 189 -11.82 23.45 7.11
CA MET A 189 -11.30 22.06 7.14
C MET A 189 -11.78 21.32 8.38
N GLN A 190 -11.62 21.92 9.59
CA GLN A 190 -12.03 21.28 10.85
C GLN A 190 -13.53 21.05 10.93
N ALA A 191 -14.33 21.96 10.37
CA ALA A 191 -15.78 21.82 10.33
C ALA A 191 -16.26 20.72 9.35
N SER A 192 -15.46 20.40 8.34
CA SER A 192 -15.86 19.48 7.26
C SER A 192 -15.31 18.07 7.43
N VAL A 193 -14.21 17.88 8.20
CA VAL A 193 -13.61 16.56 8.43
C VAL A 193 -14.26 15.88 9.62
N ASP A 194 -14.91 14.76 9.37
CA ASP A 194 -15.46 13.90 10.42
C ASP A 194 -14.48 12.77 10.77
N TRP A 195 -14.39 12.47 12.08
CA TRP A 195 -13.50 11.40 12.55
C TRP A 195 -13.93 10.02 12.06
N GLN A 196 -15.25 9.74 12.09
CA GLN A 196 -15.78 8.42 11.74
C GLN A 196 -15.85 8.23 10.22
N ASP A 197 -16.32 9.24 9.51
CA ASP A 197 -16.57 9.11 8.07
C ASP A 197 -15.33 9.35 7.21
N ASP A 198 -14.35 10.12 7.67
CA ASP A 198 -13.19 10.46 6.85
C ASP A 198 -11.92 9.73 7.29
N ILE A 199 -11.56 9.89 8.57
CA ILE A 199 -10.30 9.33 9.07
C ILE A 199 -10.38 7.82 9.22
N MET A 200 -11.49 7.31 9.78
CA MET A 200 -11.68 5.87 9.94
C MET A 200 -11.80 5.14 8.61
N GLN A 201 -12.52 5.73 7.63
CA GLN A 201 -12.64 5.13 6.30
C GLN A 201 -11.30 5.10 5.58
N GLY A 202 -10.52 6.18 5.63
CA GLY A 202 -9.15 6.21 5.09
C GLY A 202 -8.24 5.17 5.77
N ALA A 203 -8.38 4.98 7.08
CA ALA A 203 -7.65 3.96 7.84
C ALA A 203 -8.03 2.54 7.40
N ILE A 204 -9.33 2.26 7.23
CA ILE A 204 -9.82 0.96 6.78
C ILE A 204 -9.34 0.66 5.35
N LYS A 205 -9.45 1.63 4.42
CA LYS A 205 -8.94 1.49 3.06
C LYS A 205 -7.43 1.17 3.06
N SER A 206 -6.63 1.96 3.80
CA SER A 206 -5.20 1.75 3.88
C SER A 206 -4.82 0.39 4.48
N LEU A 207 -5.59 -0.11 5.46
CA LEU A 207 -5.40 -1.43 6.06
C LEU A 207 -5.71 -2.55 5.06
N ILE A 208 -6.80 -2.44 4.29
CA ILE A 208 -7.15 -3.42 3.26
C ILE A 208 -6.09 -3.44 2.16
N PHE A 209 -5.62 -2.27 1.71
CA PHE A 209 -4.53 -2.19 0.74
C PHE A 209 -3.24 -2.79 1.28
N ALA A 210 -2.91 -2.54 2.55
CA ALA A 210 -1.74 -3.12 3.21
C ALA A 210 -1.78 -4.66 3.20
N LEU A 211 -2.92 -5.24 3.55
CA LEU A 211 -3.13 -6.69 3.52
C LEU A 211 -2.89 -7.26 2.11
N VAL A 212 -3.51 -6.65 1.10
CA VAL A 212 -3.45 -7.16 -0.29
C VAL A 212 -2.07 -6.96 -0.90
N VAL A 213 -1.49 -5.77 -0.79
CA VAL A 213 -0.17 -5.46 -1.38
C VAL A 213 0.92 -6.32 -0.76
N THR A 214 0.92 -6.44 0.57
CA THR A 214 1.93 -7.24 1.27
C THR A 214 1.77 -8.73 0.95
N TRP A 215 0.53 -9.23 0.88
CA TRP A 215 0.26 -10.60 0.48
C TRP A 215 0.76 -10.92 -0.93
N ILE A 216 0.45 -10.06 -1.91
CA ILE A 216 0.93 -10.21 -3.30
C ILE A 216 2.46 -10.21 -3.36
N ALA A 217 3.11 -9.29 -2.62
CA ALA A 217 4.57 -9.18 -2.61
C ALA A 217 5.24 -10.44 -2.06
N LEU A 218 4.77 -10.95 -0.93
CA LEU A 218 5.32 -12.13 -0.28
C LEU A 218 5.09 -13.40 -1.11
N PHE A 219 3.91 -13.54 -1.70
CA PHE A 219 3.60 -14.67 -2.56
C PHE A 219 4.46 -14.68 -3.82
N ASN A 220 4.57 -13.55 -4.52
CA ASN A 220 5.39 -13.48 -5.73
C ASN A 220 6.87 -13.74 -5.44
N GLY A 221 7.38 -13.31 -4.28
CA GLY A 221 8.74 -13.61 -3.85
C GLY A 221 8.95 -15.10 -3.58
N TYR A 222 8.01 -15.73 -2.86
CA TYR A 222 8.08 -17.15 -2.53
C TYR A 222 7.90 -18.06 -3.75
N ASP A 223 7.00 -17.70 -4.69
CA ASP A 223 6.74 -18.45 -5.93
C ASP A 223 7.76 -18.12 -7.04
N ALA A 224 8.68 -17.18 -6.83
CA ALA A 224 9.69 -16.79 -7.82
C ALA A 224 10.58 -17.96 -8.23
N LYS A 225 10.98 -17.99 -9.50
CA LYS A 225 12.03 -18.89 -9.96
C LYS A 225 13.36 -18.49 -9.34
N PRO A 226 14.19 -19.42 -8.82
CA PRO A 226 15.44 -19.12 -8.14
C PRO A 226 16.57 -18.70 -9.11
N THR A 227 16.33 -17.67 -9.90
CA THR A 227 17.26 -17.10 -10.87
C THR A 227 17.15 -15.58 -10.85
N SER A 228 18.21 -14.85 -11.20
CA SER A 228 18.17 -13.39 -11.27
C SER A 228 17.05 -12.85 -12.19
N ALA A 229 16.86 -13.46 -13.34
CA ALA A 229 15.78 -13.12 -14.27
C ALA A 229 14.38 -13.44 -13.67
N GLY A 230 14.25 -14.55 -12.94
CA GLY A 230 13.02 -14.93 -12.26
C GLY A 230 12.64 -13.96 -11.14
N ILE A 231 13.60 -13.50 -10.35
CA ILE A 231 13.42 -12.50 -9.28
C ILE A 231 13.01 -11.16 -9.89
N SER A 232 13.72 -10.69 -10.93
CA SER A 232 13.37 -9.46 -11.62
C SER A 232 11.94 -9.49 -12.19
N GLN A 233 11.52 -10.61 -12.78
CA GLN A 233 10.16 -10.79 -13.27
C GLN A 233 9.13 -10.81 -12.13
N ALA A 234 9.46 -11.42 -10.99
CA ALA A 234 8.59 -11.47 -9.82
C ALA A 234 8.38 -10.07 -9.22
N THR A 235 9.44 -9.25 -9.11
CA THR A 235 9.34 -7.87 -8.62
C THR A 235 8.45 -7.00 -9.52
N THR A 236 8.62 -7.09 -10.84
CA THR A 236 7.77 -6.38 -11.79
C THR A 236 6.31 -6.82 -11.67
N ARG A 237 6.05 -8.13 -11.57
CA ARG A 237 4.70 -8.65 -11.36
C ARG A 237 4.08 -8.17 -10.06
N THR A 238 4.86 -8.08 -9.00
CA THR A 238 4.39 -7.55 -7.71
C THR A 238 3.88 -6.15 -7.85
N VAL A 239 4.64 -5.25 -8.45
CA VAL A 239 4.21 -3.86 -8.65
C VAL A 239 2.93 -3.80 -9.50
N VAL A 240 2.91 -4.49 -10.64
CA VAL A 240 1.74 -4.47 -11.56
C VAL A 240 0.49 -5.06 -10.91
N HIS A 241 0.59 -6.24 -10.30
CA HIS A 241 -0.58 -6.88 -9.68
C HIS A 241 -1.08 -6.09 -8.47
N SER A 242 -0.16 -5.56 -7.65
CA SER A 242 -0.54 -4.73 -6.50
C SER A 242 -1.21 -3.44 -6.93
N SER A 243 -0.68 -2.75 -7.94
CA SER A 243 -1.28 -1.51 -8.45
C SER A 243 -2.68 -1.73 -9.02
N LEU A 244 -2.87 -2.80 -9.82
CA LEU A 244 -4.19 -3.13 -10.35
C LEU A 244 -5.17 -3.54 -9.25
N ALA A 245 -4.71 -4.30 -8.26
CA ALA A 245 -5.53 -4.70 -7.12
C ALA A 245 -5.95 -3.49 -6.27
N VAL A 246 -5.01 -2.57 -5.98
CA VAL A 246 -5.31 -1.34 -5.23
C VAL A 246 -6.34 -0.49 -5.96
N LEU A 247 -6.14 -0.20 -7.26
CA LEU A 247 -7.08 0.63 -8.02
C LEU A 247 -8.47 -0.03 -8.14
N GLY A 248 -8.52 -1.35 -8.36
CA GLY A 248 -9.79 -2.06 -8.42
C GLY A 248 -10.51 -2.11 -7.07
N LEU A 249 -9.78 -2.36 -5.98
CA LEU A 249 -10.34 -2.37 -4.63
C LEU A 249 -10.75 -0.96 -4.18
N ASP A 250 -10.00 0.07 -4.56
CA ASP A 250 -10.35 1.44 -4.23
C ASP A 250 -11.74 1.81 -4.77
N PHE A 251 -11.98 1.53 -6.05
CA PHE A 251 -13.30 1.76 -6.64
C PHE A 251 -14.41 1.01 -5.90
N ILE A 252 -14.19 -0.27 -5.57
CA ILE A 252 -15.19 -1.08 -4.85
C ILE A 252 -15.44 -0.54 -3.46
N LEU A 253 -14.37 -0.22 -2.71
CA LEU A 253 -14.47 0.30 -1.35
C LEU A 253 -15.14 1.66 -1.33
N THR A 254 -14.79 2.56 -2.24
CA THR A 254 -15.44 3.87 -2.37
C THR A 254 -16.92 3.72 -2.66
N ALA A 255 -17.30 2.84 -3.61
CA ALA A 255 -18.71 2.59 -3.93
C ALA A 255 -19.52 2.00 -2.77
N VAL A 256 -18.90 1.18 -1.92
CA VAL A 256 -19.57 0.57 -0.75
C VAL A 256 -19.63 1.52 0.45
N MET A 257 -18.63 2.40 0.61
CA MET A 257 -18.52 3.28 1.78
C MET A 257 -19.24 4.61 1.58
N PHE A 258 -19.41 5.07 0.33
CA PHE A 258 -20.02 6.36 0.00
C PHE A 258 -21.28 6.24 -0.90
N GLY A 259 -21.64 5.05 -1.33
CA GLY A 259 -22.88 4.76 -2.06
C GLY A 259 -23.94 4.25 -1.11
#